data_7da248209a6ea8345de0f88854d76ee9
#
_entry.id   7da248209a6ea8345de0f88854d76ee9
#
_cell.length_a   1.000
_cell.length_b   1.000
_cell.length_c   1.000
_cell.angle_alpha   90.00
_cell.angle_beta   90.00
_cell.angle_gamma   90.00
#
_symmetry.space_group_name_H-M   'P 1'
#
loop_
_entity.id
_entity.type
_entity.pdbx_description
1 polymer ?
#
loop_
_entity_poly.entity_id
_entity_poly.type
_entity_poly.pdbx_seq_one_letter_code
_entity_poly.pdbx_strand_id
1 'polypeptide(L)' 'MNVIDIISNIYKKELAEANHKKIIALAQCNVYEQRIKQLEKQLKEKEEQLATLQQPSQT' A
#
# COMPACT_ATOMS: atom_id res chain seq x y z
N MET A 1 -31.51 29.34 -9.14
CA MET A 1 -30.39 28.80 -8.34
C MET A 1 -29.58 29.97 -7.81
N ASN A 2 -29.44 30.08 -6.51
CA ASN A 2 -28.67 31.21 -5.95
C ASN A 2 -27.19 30.85 -5.80
N VAL A 3 -26.37 31.87 -5.52
CA VAL A 3 -24.92 31.70 -5.41
C VAL A 3 -24.56 30.72 -4.28
N ILE A 4 -25.31 30.73 -3.19
CA ILE A 4 -25.06 29.85 -2.04
C ILE A 4 -25.19 28.38 -2.44
N ASP A 5 -26.21 28.07 -3.25
CA ASP A 5 -26.41 26.69 -3.74
C ASP A 5 -25.26 26.26 -4.65
N ILE A 6 -24.78 27.17 -5.48
CA ILE A 6 -23.66 26.91 -6.39
C ILE A 6 -22.40 26.62 -5.57
N ILE A 7 -22.11 27.46 -4.58
CA ILE A 7 -20.96 27.29 -3.70
C ILE A 7 -21.04 25.96 -2.95
N SER A 8 -22.20 25.64 -2.39
CA SER A 8 -22.42 24.39 -1.68
C SER A 8 -22.14 23.16 -2.57
N ASN A 9 -22.61 23.22 -3.82
CA ASN A 9 -22.40 22.12 -4.77
C ASN A 9 -20.91 21.98 -5.13
N ILE A 10 -20.19 23.10 -5.26
CA ILE A 10 -18.75 23.08 -5.52
C ILE A 10 -18.01 22.45 -4.34
N TYR A 11 -18.33 22.83 -3.10
CA TYR A 11 -17.71 22.22 -1.91
C TYR A 11 -17.95 20.72 -1.87
N LYS A 12 -19.17 20.27 -2.13
CA LYS A 12 -19.49 18.84 -2.11
C LYS A 12 -18.68 18.07 -3.15
N LYS A 13 -18.57 18.62 -4.35
CA LYS A 13 -17.82 18.01 -5.42
C LYS A 13 -16.34 17.93 -5.10
N GLU A 14 -15.76 19.04 -4.64
CA GLU A 14 -14.34 19.09 -4.30
C GLU A 14 -14.00 18.14 -3.14
N LEU A 15 -14.88 18.10 -2.12
CA LEU A 15 -14.70 17.20 -0.99
C LEU A 15 -14.77 15.74 -1.43
N ALA A 16 -15.71 15.38 -2.28
CA ALA A 16 -15.85 14.03 -2.80
C ALA A 16 -14.62 13.61 -3.61
N GLU A 17 -14.08 14.50 -4.45
CA GLU A 17 -12.89 14.23 -5.23
C GLU A 17 -11.65 14.06 -4.34
N ALA A 18 -11.51 14.92 -3.32
CA ALA A 18 -10.40 14.82 -2.38
C ALA A 18 -10.45 13.52 -1.58
N ASN A 19 -11.65 13.13 -1.12
CA ASN A 19 -11.83 11.87 -0.42
C ASN A 19 -11.52 10.67 -1.31
N HIS A 20 -11.94 10.71 -2.56
CA HIS A 20 -11.66 9.65 -3.51
C HIS A 20 -10.16 9.45 -3.72
N LYS A 21 -9.43 10.54 -3.94
CA LYS A 21 -7.97 10.51 -4.09
C LYS A 21 -7.29 9.95 -2.84
N LYS A 22 -7.75 10.36 -1.67
CA LYS A 22 -7.22 9.87 -0.40
C LYS A 22 -7.44 8.36 -0.26
N ILE A 23 -8.63 7.88 -0.59
CA ILE A 23 -8.95 6.45 -0.51
C ILE A 23 -8.07 5.64 -1.45
N ILE A 24 -7.87 6.11 -2.67
CA ILE A 24 -6.97 5.45 -3.64
C ILE A 24 -5.55 5.39 -3.08
N ALA A 25 -5.05 6.49 -2.54
CA ALA A 25 -3.70 6.53 -1.97
C ALA A 25 -3.55 5.55 -0.81
N LEU A 26 -4.54 5.49 0.08
CA LEU A 26 -4.54 4.54 1.21
C LEU A 26 -4.57 3.09 0.72
N ALA A 27 -5.37 2.80 -0.31
CA ALA A 27 -5.43 1.47 -0.89
C ALA A 27 -4.09 1.07 -1.51
N GLN A 28 -3.42 1.99 -2.20
CA GLN A 28 -2.09 1.75 -2.78
C GLN A 28 -1.06 1.49 -1.69
N CYS A 29 -1.09 2.25 -0.60
CA CYS A 29 -0.21 2.02 0.55
C CYS A 29 -0.43 0.62 1.13
N ASN A 30 -1.67 0.20 1.26
CA ASN A 30 -2.01 -1.14 1.76
C ASN A 30 -1.41 -2.23 0.87
N VAL A 31 -1.56 -2.09 -0.45
CA VAL A 31 -0.99 -3.04 -1.42
C VAL A 31 0.52 -3.11 -1.29
N TYR A 32 1.19 -1.95 -1.16
CA TYR A 32 2.64 -1.90 -1.00
C TYR A 32 3.08 -2.55 0.32
N GLU A 33 2.35 -2.32 1.40
CA GLU A 33 2.65 -2.97 2.68
C GLU A 33 2.55 -4.48 2.58
N GLN A 34 1.52 -5.00 1.92
CA GLN A 34 1.37 -6.43 1.69
C GLN A 34 2.53 -6.98 0.86
N ARG A 35 2.93 -6.23 -0.17
CA ARG A 35 4.06 -6.64 -1.02
C ARG A 35 5.37 -6.67 -0.24
N ILE A 36 5.58 -5.69 0.60
CA ILE A 36 6.76 -5.65 1.48
C ILE A 36 6.79 -6.87 2.39
N LYS A 37 5.68 -7.22 3.01
CA LYS A 37 5.60 -8.41 3.87
C LYS A 37 5.90 -9.69 3.09
N GLN A 38 5.38 -9.81 1.87
CA GLN A 38 5.68 -10.96 1.01
C GLN A 38 7.16 -11.04 0.67
N LEU A 39 7.76 -9.90 0.32
CA LEU A 39 9.19 -9.84 -0.02
C LEU A 39 10.06 -10.14 1.19
N GLU A 40 9.70 -9.64 2.36
CA GLU A 40 10.42 -9.95 3.61
C GLU A 40 10.38 -11.45 3.92
N LYS A 41 9.22 -12.07 3.71
CA LYS A 41 9.08 -13.52 3.90
C LYS A 41 9.94 -14.28 2.91
N GLN A 42 9.91 -13.91 1.63
CA GLN A 42 10.72 -14.54 0.60
C GLN A 42 12.22 -14.37 0.89
N LEU A 43 12.62 -13.19 1.33
CA LEU A 43 14.00 -12.92 1.69
C LEU A 43 14.44 -13.81 2.83
N LYS A 44 13.64 -13.91 3.87
CA LYS A 44 13.93 -14.78 5.02
C LYS A 44 14.08 -16.24 4.58
N GLU A 45 13.17 -16.72 3.73
CA GLU A 45 13.23 -18.09 3.21
C GLU A 45 14.51 -18.31 2.41
N LYS A 46 14.91 -17.33 1.58
CA LYS A 46 16.14 -17.43 0.80
C LYS A 46 17.39 -17.39 1.68
N GLU A 47 17.38 -16.56 2.70
CA GLU A 47 18.48 -16.50 3.67
C GLU A 47 18.63 -17.84 4.41
N GLU A 48 17.54 -18.45 4.81
CA GLU A 48 17.55 -19.76 5.46
C GLU A 48 18.08 -20.84 4.51
N GLN A 49 17.65 -20.82 3.24
CA GLN A 49 18.14 -21.75 2.24
C GLN A 49 19.65 -21.56 2.00
N LEU A 50 20.09 -20.30 1.92
CA LEU A 50 21.49 -19.98 1.71
C LEU A 50 22.33 -20.44 2.89
N ALA A 51 21.87 -20.21 4.11
CA ALA A 51 22.56 -20.66 5.31
C ALA A 51 22.70 -22.19 5.31
N THR A 52 21.67 -22.90 4.89
CA THR A 52 21.71 -24.36 4.78
C THR A 52 22.74 -24.83 3.78
N LEU A 53 22.82 -24.15 2.61
CA LEU A 53 23.80 -24.47 1.57
C LEU A 53 25.23 -24.15 1.97
N GLN A 54 25.41 -23.15 2.85
CA GLN A 54 26.73 -22.71 3.30
C GLN A 54 27.23 -23.47 4.53
N GLN A 55 26.38 -24.29 5.14
CA GLN A 55 26.81 -25.10 6.27
C GLN A 55 27.85 -26.10 5.81
N PRO A 56 28.93 -26.28 6.58
CA PRO A 56 29.90 -27.30 6.25
C PRO A 56 29.24 -28.66 6.24
N SER A 57 29.63 -29.46 5.25
CA SER A 57 29.11 -30.81 5.13
C SER A 57 29.39 -31.58 6.42
N GLN A 58 28.35 -32.01 7.06
CA GLN A 58 28.49 -32.88 8.22
C GLN A 58 28.65 -34.29 7.72
N THR A 59 29.83 -34.70 7.63
CA THR A 59 30.15 -36.08 7.39
C THR A 59 30.41 -36.76 8.71
#